data_dc2f7e0e34b9b1fa4158eb8ec1494c00
#
_entry.id   dc2f7e0e34b9b1fa4158eb8ec1494c00
#
_cell.length_a   1.000
_cell.length_b   1.000
_cell.length_c   1.000
_cell.angle_alpha   90.00
_cell.angle_beta   90.00
_cell.angle_gamma   90.00
#
_symmetry.space_group_name_H-M   'P 1'
#
loop_
_entity.id
_entity.type
_entity.pdbx_description
1 polymer ?
#
loop_
_entity_poly.entity_id
_entity_poly.type
_entity_poly.pdbx_seq_one_letter_code
_entity_poly.pdbx_strand_id
1 'polypeptide(L)'
;MASLGVNIDHIANVREARKTFEPDPVKMVLLAELGGADGITVHLREDRRHIQDRDLNLLKETVHTRLNLEMAATEEMTSIALNLKPDMVTLVPEKREEVTTEGGLDVIKNKNKLKEIIQRLSGEDIPVSLFVDPVQAQLENCAEVKAAWIELHTGKYAITKNKARDLELSILKESTAKAKS
;
A
#
# COMPACT_ATOMS: atom_id res chain seq x y z
N MET A 1 -1.01 17.31 -11.72
CA MET A 1 -2.23 17.27 -10.92
C MET A 1 -2.07 16.09 -9.96
N ALA A 2 -2.55 16.15 -8.72
CA ALA A 2 -2.52 15.00 -7.83
C ALA A 2 -3.60 14.00 -8.25
N SER A 3 -3.32 12.69 -8.10
CA SER A 3 -4.28 11.61 -8.29
C SER A 3 -4.83 11.15 -6.96
N LEU A 4 -6.07 10.66 -6.94
CA LEU A 4 -6.75 10.15 -5.74
C LEU A 4 -6.78 8.62 -5.77
N GLY A 5 -5.99 7.98 -4.90
CA GLY A 5 -6.14 6.56 -4.57
C GLY A 5 -7.12 6.38 -3.41
N VAL A 6 -8.07 5.49 -3.53
CA VAL A 6 -9.07 5.20 -2.48
C VAL A 6 -8.84 3.80 -1.94
N ASN A 7 -8.47 3.71 -0.65
CA ASN A 7 -8.40 2.42 0.06
C ASN A 7 -9.80 2.00 0.51
N ILE A 8 -10.19 0.76 0.21
CA ILE A 8 -11.52 0.20 0.51
C ILE A 8 -11.50 -0.89 1.59
N ASP A 9 -10.38 -1.11 2.28
CA ASP A 9 -10.25 -2.13 3.32
C ASP A 9 -11.25 -1.97 4.45
N HIS A 10 -11.57 -0.73 4.82
CA HIS A 10 -12.51 -0.45 5.91
C HIS A 10 -13.92 -0.99 5.63
N ILE A 11 -14.31 -1.10 4.37
CA ILE A 11 -15.57 -1.76 3.97
C ILE A 11 -15.52 -3.24 4.32
N ALA A 12 -14.42 -3.91 3.97
CA ALA A 12 -14.20 -5.30 4.32
C ALA A 12 -14.11 -5.50 5.85
N ASN A 13 -13.47 -4.57 6.59
CA ASN A 13 -13.45 -4.61 8.05
C ASN A 13 -14.86 -4.66 8.65
N VAL A 14 -15.79 -3.85 8.14
CA VAL A 14 -17.18 -3.84 8.61
C VAL A 14 -17.86 -5.18 8.30
N ARG A 15 -17.65 -5.73 7.11
CA ARG A 15 -18.18 -7.05 6.71
C ARG A 15 -17.69 -8.15 7.67
N GLU A 16 -16.38 -8.22 7.89
CA GLU A 16 -15.78 -9.26 8.73
C GLU A 16 -16.16 -9.10 10.22
N ALA A 17 -16.26 -7.88 10.75
CA ALA A 17 -16.72 -7.63 12.10
C ALA A 17 -18.18 -8.08 12.31
N ARG A 18 -19.02 -7.99 11.29
CA ARG A 18 -20.41 -8.43 11.31
C ARG A 18 -20.58 -9.91 10.98
N LYS A 19 -19.53 -10.59 10.48
CA LYS A 19 -19.56 -11.98 9.99
C LYS A 19 -20.70 -12.20 8.98
N THR A 20 -20.80 -11.33 7.98
CA THR A 20 -21.85 -11.31 6.97
C THR A 20 -21.27 -11.10 5.56
N PHE A 21 -22.11 -11.05 4.55
CA PHE A 21 -21.69 -10.80 3.15
C PHE A 21 -21.65 -9.31 2.80
N GLU A 22 -22.24 -8.46 3.62
CA GLU A 22 -22.36 -7.03 3.39
C GLU A 22 -21.77 -6.21 4.58
N PRO A 23 -21.18 -5.05 4.29
CA PRO A 23 -21.00 -4.45 2.98
C PRO A 23 -19.92 -5.16 2.15
N ASP A 24 -20.15 -5.33 0.84
CA ASP A 24 -19.17 -5.94 -0.07
C ASP A 24 -18.23 -4.88 -0.61
N PRO A 25 -16.89 -4.96 -0.38
CA PRO A 25 -15.93 -3.98 -0.86
C PRO A 25 -15.92 -3.86 -2.39
N VAL A 26 -16.18 -4.95 -3.11
CA VAL A 26 -16.24 -4.96 -4.58
C VAL A 26 -17.34 -4.03 -5.10
N LYS A 27 -18.52 -4.02 -4.46
CA LYS A 27 -19.61 -3.13 -4.85
C LYS A 27 -19.28 -1.65 -4.61
N MET A 28 -18.38 -1.33 -3.68
CA MET A 28 -18.00 0.04 -3.35
C MET A 28 -17.02 0.65 -4.36
N VAL A 29 -16.33 -0.17 -5.16
CA VAL A 29 -15.42 0.30 -6.21
C VAL A 29 -16.12 1.26 -7.16
N LEU A 30 -17.27 0.87 -7.69
CA LEU A 30 -18.04 1.72 -8.61
C LEU A 30 -18.37 3.09 -8.01
N LEU A 31 -18.72 3.12 -6.72
CA LEU A 31 -19.02 4.40 -6.05
C LEU A 31 -17.75 5.26 -5.87
N ALA A 32 -16.62 4.64 -5.57
CA ALA A 32 -15.36 5.34 -5.44
C ALA A 32 -14.92 5.93 -6.80
N GLU A 33 -15.01 5.15 -7.87
CA GLU A 33 -14.67 5.59 -9.23
C GLU A 33 -15.62 6.70 -9.72
N LEU A 34 -16.93 6.57 -9.50
CA LEU A 34 -17.90 7.63 -9.80
C LEU A 34 -17.64 8.90 -8.96
N GLY A 35 -17.11 8.75 -7.74
CA GLY A 35 -16.67 9.83 -6.88
C GLY A 35 -15.38 10.51 -7.33
N GLY A 36 -14.70 9.99 -8.36
CA GLY A 36 -13.49 10.56 -8.94
C GLY A 36 -12.18 9.91 -8.46
N ALA A 37 -12.22 8.67 -7.98
CA ALA A 37 -11.00 7.91 -7.69
C ALA A 37 -10.21 7.64 -8.99
N ASP A 38 -8.90 7.91 -8.96
CA ASP A 38 -7.95 7.59 -10.03
C ASP A 38 -7.34 6.18 -9.84
N GLY A 39 -7.58 5.56 -8.70
CA GLY A 39 -7.16 4.20 -8.37
C GLY A 39 -7.80 3.68 -7.10
N ILE A 40 -7.85 2.36 -7.00
CA ILE A 40 -8.36 1.63 -5.83
C ILE A 40 -7.20 0.92 -5.15
N THR A 41 -7.11 1.06 -3.84
CA THR A 41 -6.11 0.38 -3.02
C THR A 41 -6.77 -0.63 -2.12
N VAL A 42 -6.20 -1.82 -2.04
CA VAL A 42 -6.61 -2.89 -1.13
C VAL A 42 -5.40 -3.55 -0.52
N HIS A 43 -5.50 -3.91 0.76
CA HIS A 43 -4.47 -4.63 1.46
C HIS A 43 -4.90 -6.09 1.71
N LEU A 44 -4.30 -7.03 1.00
CA LEU A 44 -4.42 -8.44 1.34
C LEU A 44 -3.40 -8.79 2.41
N ARG A 45 -3.84 -8.90 3.66
CA ARG A 45 -2.98 -9.35 4.75
C ARG A 45 -2.79 -10.86 4.72
N GLU A 46 -1.63 -11.33 5.22
CA GLU A 46 -1.36 -12.77 5.35
C GLU A 46 -2.43 -13.50 6.18
N ASP A 47 -3.01 -12.84 7.18
CA ASP A 47 -4.06 -13.41 8.06
C ASP A 47 -5.49 -13.24 7.53
N ARG A 48 -5.69 -12.62 6.37
CA ARG A 48 -7.00 -12.40 5.71
C ARG A 48 -8.05 -11.78 6.64
N ARG A 49 -7.66 -10.89 7.57
CA ARG A 49 -8.60 -10.32 8.57
C ARG A 49 -9.67 -9.39 7.99
N HIS A 50 -9.52 -8.94 6.76
CA HIS A 50 -10.50 -8.07 6.06
C HIS A 50 -10.68 -8.44 4.59
N ILE A 51 -9.82 -8.01 3.69
CA ILE A 51 -9.85 -8.40 2.28
C ILE A 51 -9.55 -9.91 2.17
N GLN A 52 -10.33 -10.59 1.34
CA GLN A 52 -10.23 -12.02 1.07
C GLN A 52 -9.72 -12.27 -0.36
N ASP A 53 -9.19 -13.46 -0.63
CA ASP A 53 -8.72 -13.84 -1.98
C ASP A 53 -9.84 -13.73 -3.03
N ARG A 54 -11.09 -14.01 -2.65
CA ARG A 54 -12.27 -13.79 -3.48
C ARG A 54 -12.40 -12.33 -3.91
N ASP A 55 -12.18 -11.41 -2.98
CA ASP A 55 -12.32 -9.97 -3.24
C ASP A 55 -11.29 -9.52 -4.28
N LEU A 56 -10.03 -9.96 -4.14
CA LEU A 56 -8.96 -9.61 -5.08
C LEU A 56 -9.29 -10.03 -6.52
N ASN A 57 -9.75 -11.27 -6.70
CA ASN A 57 -10.08 -11.77 -8.03
C ASN A 57 -11.19 -10.94 -8.68
N LEU A 58 -12.24 -10.62 -7.92
CA LEU A 58 -13.33 -9.79 -8.41
C LEU A 58 -12.90 -8.33 -8.65
N LEU A 59 -12.07 -7.78 -7.77
CA LEU A 59 -11.54 -6.42 -7.94
C LEU A 59 -10.70 -6.30 -9.20
N LYS A 60 -9.88 -7.30 -9.54
CA LYS A 60 -9.11 -7.30 -10.78
C LYS A 60 -10.00 -7.22 -12.04
N GLU A 61 -11.18 -7.82 -11.97
CA GLU A 61 -12.15 -7.81 -13.09
C GLU A 61 -13.02 -6.54 -13.12
N THR A 62 -13.23 -5.89 -11.96
CA THR A 62 -14.22 -4.82 -11.81
C THR A 62 -13.64 -3.42 -11.69
N VAL A 63 -12.38 -3.26 -11.27
CA VAL A 63 -11.70 -1.97 -11.22
C VAL A 63 -11.40 -1.49 -12.64
N HIS A 64 -11.87 -0.31 -13.01
CA HIS A 64 -11.66 0.30 -14.33
C HIS A 64 -10.52 1.34 -14.31
N THR A 65 -10.13 1.82 -13.14
CA THR A 65 -9.02 2.74 -12.93
C THR A 65 -7.71 1.96 -12.73
N ARG A 66 -7.08 2.05 -11.57
CA ARG A 66 -5.86 1.31 -11.23
C ARG A 66 -6.08 0.52 -9.95
N LEU A 67 -5.64 -0.74 -9.93
CA LEU A 67 -5.64 -1.57 -8.74
C LEU A 67 -4.25 -1.57 -8.11
N ASN A 68 -4.13 -1.01 -6.90
CA ASN A 68 -2.94 -1.10 -6.07
C ASN A 68 -3.14 -2.18 -5.01
N LEU A 69 -2.29 -3.21 -5.02
CA LEU A 69 -2.28 -4.25 -4.01
C LEU A 69 -1.24 -3.94 -2.93
N GLU A 70 -1.69 -3.62 -1.72
CA GLU A 70 -0.83 -3.59 -0.53
C GLU A 70 -0.64 -5.01 -0.01
N MET A 71 0.61 -5.38 0.31
CA MET A 71 0.93 -6.72 0.78
C MET A 71 2.24 -6.78 1.57
N ALA A 72 2.40 -7.81 2.40
CA ALA A 72 3.68 -8.14 3.02
C ALA A 72 4.71 -8.61 1.98
N ALA A 73 5.98 -8.34 2.24
CA ALA A 73 7.08 -8.81 1.40
C ALA A 73 7.38 -10.30 1.66
N THR A 74 6.44 -11.20 1.36
CA THR A 74 6.58 -12.66 1.54
C THR A 74 6.45 -13.41 0.22
N GLU A 75 6.88 -14.66 0.18
CA GLU A 75 6.82 -15.49 -1.02
C GLU A 75 5.38 -15.77 -1.44
N GLU A 76 4.50 -16.05 -0.46
CA GLU A 76 3.06 -16.26 -0.72
C GLU A 76 2.45 -15.04 -1.40
N MET A 77 2.63 -13.85 -0.81
CA MET A 77 2.08 -12.60 -1.34
C MET A 77 2.68 -12.24 -2.71
N THR A 78 3.96 -12.47 -2.89
CA THR A 78 4.62 -12.25 -4.20
C THR A 78 4.02 -13.16 -5.27
N SER A 79 3.77 -14.43 -4.96
CA SER A 79 3.13 -15.37 -5.89
C SER A 79 1.68 -14.96 -6.23
N ILE A 80 0.92 -14.48 -5.24
CA ILE A 80 -0.43 -13.95 -5.45
C ILE A 80 -0.39 -12.73 -6.38
N ALA A 81 0.52 -11.77 -6.13
CA ALA A 81 0.65 -10.59 -6.97
C ALA A 81 1.04 -10.93 -8.42
N LEU A 82 1.97 -11.87 -8.63
CA LEU A 82 2.37 -12.32 -9.96
C LEU A 82 1.22 -12.98 -10.73
N ASN A 83 0.34 -13.70 -10.04
CA ASN A 83 -0.84 -14.32 -10.66
C ASN A 83 -1.96 -13.30 -10.93
N LEU A 84 -2.20 -12.39 -9.98
CA LEU A 84 -3.23 -11.34 -10.07
C LEU A 84 -2.89 -10.29 -11.13
N LYS A 85 -1.62 -9.92 -11.24
CA LYS A 85 -1.11 -8.83 -12.09
C LYS A 85 -1.84 -7.51 -11.83
N PRO A 86 -1.77 -6.96 -10.60
CA PRO A 86 -2.33 -5.64 -10.30
C PRO A 86 -1.55 -4.56 -11.07
N ASP A 87 -2.10 -3.34 -11.16
CA ASP A 87 -1.43 -2.22 -11.82
C ASP A 87 -0.26 -1.67 -11.00
N MET A 88 -0.23 -1.93 -9.69
CA MET A 88 0.86 -1.61 -8.78
C MET A 88 0.81 -2.53 -7.56
N VAL A 89 1.97 -2.75 -6.96
CA VAL A 89 2.10 -3.36 -5.62
C VAL A 89 2.73 -2.37 -4.67
N THR A 90 2.16 -2.20 -3.48
CA THR A 90 2.80 -1.48 -2.38
C THR A 90 3.22 -2.48 -1.29
N LEU A 91 4.53 -2.58 -1.04
CA LEU A 91 5.04 -3.42 0.04
C LEU A 91 4.96 -2.68 1.37
N VAL A 92 4.26 -3.31 2.31
CA VAL A 92 4.01 -2.77 3.66
C VAL A 92 4.55 -3.72 4.73
N PRO A 93 4.91 -3.21 5.93
CA PRO A 93 5.22 -4.09 7.06
C PRO A 93 3.93 -4.71 7.60
N GLU A 94 3.98 -6.00 7.92
CA GLU A 94 2.90 -6.68 8.63
C GLU A 94 3.42 -7.34 9.90
N LYS A 95 2.80 -7.01 11.02
CA LYS A 95 2.94 -7.73 12.28
C LYS A 95 1.56 -8.23 12.70
N ARG A 96 1.48 -9.49 13.10
CA ARG A 96 0.20 -10.13 13.44
C ARG A 96 -0.56 -9.43 14.57
N GLU A 97 0.18 -8.81 15.49
CA GLU A 97 -0.38 -8.16 16.68
C GLU A 97 -0.82 -6.71 16.45
N GLU A 98 -0.45 -6.08 15.33
CA GLU A 98 -0.82 -4.71 15.01
C GLU A 98 -2.23 -4.66 14.41
N VAL A 99 -3.06 -3.76 14.94
CA VAL A 99 -4.41 -3.48 14.38
C VAL A 99 -4.27 -2.66 13.09
N THR A 100 -3.32 -1.73 13.07
CA THR A 100 -2.96 -0.89 11.94
C THR A 100 -1.44 -0.88 11.77
N THR A 101 -0.94 -0.47 10.61
CA THR A 101 0.50 -0.34 10.37
C THR A 101 1.06 0.84 11.19
N GLU A 102 1.87 0.57 12.20
CA GLU A 102 2.39 1.56 13.16
C GLU A 102 3.66 2.27 12.68
N GLY A 103 4.26 1.87 11.57
CA GLY A 103 5.48 2.47 11.00
C GLY A 103 5.73 1.99 9.59
N GLY A 104 6.69 2.60 8.92
CA GLY A 104 7.13 2.22 7.59
C GLY A 104 7.93 0.93 7.56
N LEU A 105 8.07 0.36 6.37
CA LEU A 105 8.90 -0.81 6.11
C LEU A 105 10.38 -0.45 6.37
N ASP A 106 11.09 -1.29 7.10
CA ASP A 106 12.54 -1.14 7.28
C ASP A 106 13.28 -1.69 6.05
N VAL A 107 13.50 -0.80 5.09
CA VAL A 107 14.14 -1.14 3.81
C VAL A 107 15.60 -1.52 4.01
N ILE A 108 16.31 -0.88 4.95
CA ILE A 108 17.71 -1.14 5.23
C ILE A 108 17.90 -2.58 5.70
N LYS A 109 17.11 -3.00 6.68
CA LYS A 109 17.16 -4.35 7.25
C LYS A 109 16.76 -5.43 6.25
N ASN A 110 15.79 -5.13 5.39
CA ASN A 110 15.20 -6.10 4.45
C ASN A 110 15.73 -5.97 3.01
N LYS A 111 16.82 -5.21 2.80
CA LYS A 111 17.31 -4.78 1.48
C LYS A 111 17.42 -5.90 0.44
N ASN A 112 18.07 -7.01 0.78
CA ASN A 112 18.29 -8.11 -0.16
C ASN A 112 16.96 -8.77 -0.56
N LYS A 113 16.10 -9.03 0.41
CA LYS A 113 14.77 -9.63 0.19
C LYS A 113 13.89 -8.72 -0.68
N LEU A 114 13.85 -7.42 -0.37
CA LEU A 114 13.08 -6.44 -1.13
C LEU A 114 13.58 -6.32 -2.57
N LYS A 115 14.90 -6.28 -2.77
CA LYS A 115 15.49 -6.23 -4.10
C LYS A 115 15.09 -7.43 -4.97
N GLU A 116 15.09 -8.64 -4.41
CA GLU A 116 14.66 -9.85 -5.11
C GLU A 116 13.17 -9.79 -5.50
N ILE A 117 12.28 -9.42 -4.55
CA ILE A 117 10.84 -9.31 -4.80
C ILE A 117 10.55 -8.23 -5.84
N ILE A 118 11.17 -7.05 -5.71
CA ILE A 118 11.01 -5.94 -6.67
C ILE A 118 11.44 -6.39 -8.07
N GLN A 119 12.58 -7.08 -8.19
CA GLN A 119 13.07 -7.57 -9.48
C GLN A 119 12.09 -8.55 -10.12
N ARG A 120 11.51 -9.46 -9.36
CA ARG A 120 10.53 -10.44 -9.86
C ARG A 120 9.23 -9.75 -10.31
N LEU A 121 8.67 -8.85 -9.52
CA LEU A 121 7.46 -8.12 -9.86
C LEU A 121 7.66 -7.20 -11.07
N SER A 122 8.76 -6.44 -11.08
CA SER A 122 9.09 -5.55 -12.20
C SER A 122 9.41 -6.31 -13.49
N GLY A 123 9.89 -7.56 -13.40
CA GLY A 123 10.08 -8.44 -14.55
C GLY A 123 8.76 -8.84 -15.25
N GLU A 124 7.64 -8.70 -14.56
CA GLU A 124 6.28 -8.94 -15.08
C GLU A 124 5.50 -7.61 -15.26
N ASP A 125 6.22 -6.50 -15.42
CA ASP A 125 5.65 -5.14 -15.61
C ASP A 125 4.77 -4.65 -14.44
N ILE A 126 4.97 -5.17 -13.22
CA ILE A 126 4.28 -4.72 -12.02
C ILE A 126 5.17 -3.73 -11.26
N PRO A 127 4.89 -2.42 -11.31
CA PRO A 127 5.66 -1.43 -10.55
C PRO A 127 5.47 -1.60 -9.06
N VAL A 128 6.55 -1.43 -8.29
CA VAL A 128 6.54 -1.60 -6.85
C VAL A 128 6.73 -0.28 -6.13
N SER A 129 5.84 -0.01 -5.19
CA SER A 129 5.92 1.06 -4.18
C SER A 129 6.39 0.48 -2.85
N LEU A 130 7.13 1.27 -2.06
CA LEU A 130 7.50 0.92 -0.69
C LEU A 130 6.86 1.91 0.28
N PHE A 131 6.09 1.40 1.25
CA PHE A 131 5.53 2.17 2.35
C PHE A 131 6.60 2.39 3.42
N VAL A 132 7.10 3.62 3.57
CA VAL A 132 8.25 3.93 4.41
C VAL A 132 8.03 5.16 5.29
N ASP A 133 8.72 5.20 6.41
CA ASP A 133 8.81 6.43 7.20
C ASP A 133 9.62 7.50 6.45
N PRO A 134 9.32 8.80 6.65
CA PRO A 134 10.01 9.90 5.99
C PRO A 134 11.40 10.12 6.61
N VAL A 135 12.26 9.10 6.52
CA VAL A 135 13.63 9.08 7.05
C VAL A 135 14.60 8.96 5.89
N GLN A 136 15.55 9.87 5.80
CA GLN A 136 16.49 9.97 4.67
C GLN A 136 17.16 8.64 4.32
N ALA A 137 17.67 7.90 5.32
CA ALA A 137 18.34 6.63 5.08
C ALA A 137 17.40 5.57 4.48
N GLN A 138 16.10 5.58 4.83
CA GLN A 138 15.12 4.68 4.21
C GLN A 138 14.89 5.06 2.75
N LEU A 139 14.74 6.35 2.45
CA LEU A 139 14.53 6.85 1.07
C LEU A 139 15.69 6.51 0.14
N GLU A 140 16.93 6.71 0.59
CA GLU A 140 18.14 6.36 -0.16
C GLU A 140 18.17 4.85 -0.47
N ASN A 141 17.80 4.00 0.49
CA ASN A 141 17.74 2.56 0.27
C ASN A 141 16.57 2.15 -0.65
N CYS A 142 15.47 2.90 -0.70
CA CYS A 142 14.40 2.67 -1.70
C CYS A 142 14.93 2.81 -3.14
N ALA A 143 15.76 3.83 -3.40
CA ALA A 143 16.41 3.99 -4.71
C ALA A 143 17.38 2.84 -5.02
N GLU A 144 18.18 2.39 -4.03
CA GLU A 144 19.13 1.29 -4.22
C GLU A 144 18.47 -0.06 -4.51
N VAL A 145 17.27 -0.32 -3.96
CA VAL A 145 16.49 -1.53 -4.30
C VAL A 145 15.67 -1.36 -5.58
N LYS A 146 15.74 -0.19 -6.23
CA LYS A 146 15.04 0.15 -7.47
C LYS A 146 13.51 0.12 -7.34
N ALA A 147 12.97 0.59 -6.21
CA ALA A 147 11.54 0.83 -6.08
C ALA A 147 11.09 1.90 -7.10
N ALA A 148 9.99 1.64 -7.80
CA ALA A 148 9.44 2.58 -8.77
C ALA A 148 8.75 3.76 -8.09
N TRP A 149 8.17 3.53 -6.90
CA TRP A 149 7.41 4.50 -6.13
C TRP A 149 7.73 4.41 -4.64
N ILE A 150 7.39 5.46 -3.91
CA ILE A 150 7.45 5.52 -2.45
C ILE A 150 6.12 6.05 -1.94
N GLU A 151 5.59 5.39 -0.93
CA GLU A 151 4.47 5.88 -0.12
C GLU A 151 4.99 6.31 1.24
N LEU A 152 4.83 7.59 1.58
CA LEU A 152 5.31 8.14 2.86
C LEU A 152 4.29 7.92 3.96
N HIS A 153 4.72 7.29 5.06
CA HIS A 153 3.91 7.14 6.26
C HIS A 153 3.63 8.50 6.92
N THR A 154 2.36 8.87 7.00
CA THR A 154 1.91 10.16 7.54
C THR A 154 1.37 10.08 8.97
N GLY A 155 1.52 8.95 9.66
CA GLY A 155 0.95 8.70 10.99
C GLY A 155 1.36 9.74 12.03
N LYS A 156 2.64 10.10 12.11
CA LYS A 156 3.11 11.16 13.01
C LYS A 156 2.44 12.51 12.73
N TYR A 157 2.34 12.89 11.46
CA TYR A 157 1.63 14.11 11.07
C TYR A 157 0.17 14.10 11.52
N ALA A 158 -0.51 12.96 11.41
CA ALA A 158 -1.92 12.83 11.75
C ALA A 158 -2.19 13.00 13.25
N ILE A 159 -1.30 12.48 14.12
CA ILE A 159 -1.50 12.51 15.58
C ILE A 159 -0.89 13.73 16.26
N THR A 160 0.05 14.43 15.63
CA THR A 160 0.68 15.65 16.20
C THR A 160 -0.19 16.87 16.02
N LYS A 161 0.03 17.90 16.87
CA LYS A 161 -0.73 19.16 16.87
C LYS A 161 0.23 20.37 16.92
N ASN A 162 -0.29 21.52 16.52
CA ASN A 162 0.44 22.80 16.61
C ASN A 162 1.81 22.75 15.90
N LYS A 163 2.83 23.38 16.48
CA LYS A 163 4.19 23.46 15.92
C LYS A 163 4.83 22.11 15.61
N ALA A 164 4.51 21.05 16.39
CA ALA A 164 5.01 19.72 16.10
C ALA A 164 4.42 19.17 14.78
N ARG A 165 3.15 19.46 14.48
CA ARG A 165 2.53 19.10 13.20
C ARG A 165 3.18 19.85 12.03
N ASP A 166 3.51 21.13 12.21
CA ASP A 166 4.18 21.93 11.17
C ASP A 166 5.57 21.35 10.86
N LEU A 167 6.29 20.88 11.88
CA LEU A 167 7.58 20.20 11.72
C LEU A 167 7.42 18.90 10.92
N GLU A 168 6.47 18.04 11.28
CA GLU A 168 6.20 16.78 10.55
C GLU A 168 5.83 17.06 9.08
N LEU A 169 5.05 18.12 8.82
CA LEU A 169 4.73 18.53 7.45
C LEU A 169 5.99 18.97 6.67
N SER A 170 6.91 19.65 7.31
CA SER A 170 8.19 20.05 6.68
C SER A 170 9.03 18.84 6.33
N ILE A 171 9.11 17.85 7.25
CA ILE A 171 9.80 16.56 7.00
C ILE A 171 9.20 15.84 5.80
N LEU A 172 7.86 15.75 5.72
CA LEU A 172 7.17 15.11 4.59
C LEU A 172 7.46 15.82 3.26
N LYS A 173 7.47 17.17 3.25
CA LYS A 173 7.79 17.96 2.05
C LYS A 173 9.24 17.73 1.59
N GLU A 174 10.20 17.75 2.50
CA GLU A 174 11.62 17.49 2.21
C GLU A 174 11.83 16.07 1.68
N SER A 175 11.19 15.08 2.32
CA SER A 175 11.24 13.69 1.89
C SER A 175 10.65 13.50 0.50
N THR A 176 9.53 14.16 0.19
CA THR A 176 8.91 14.12 -1.14
C THR A 176 9.83 14.75 -2.21
N ALA A 177 10.51 15.86 -1.89
CA ALA A 177 11.44 16.48 -2.81
C ALA A 177 12.64 15.57 -3.12
N LYS A 178 13.18 14.90 -2.10
CA LYS A 178 14.29 13.94 -2.26
C LYS A 178 13.89 12.70 -3.06
N ALA A 179 12.69 12.18 -2.84
CA ALA A 179 12.20 11.00 -3.56
C ALA A 179 12.01 11.25 -5.06
N LYS A 180 11.94 12.49 -5.51
CA LYS A 180 11.80 12.90 -6.92
C LYS A 180 13.13 13.21 -7.63
N SER A 181 14.21 13.33 -6.87
CA SER A 181 15.55 13.66 -7.39
C SER A 181 16.33 12.40 -7.78
#